data_913e64d0bbbbfefa5971b46f1e7a5d33
#
_entry.id   913e64d0bbbbfefa5971b46f1e7a5d33
#
_cell.length_a   1.000
_cell.length_b   1.000
_cell.length_c   1.000
_cell.angle_alpha   90.00
_cell.angle_beta   90.00
_cell.angle_gamma   90.00
#
_symmetry.space_group_name_H-M   'P 1'
#
loop_
_entity.id
_entity.type
_entity.pdbx_description
1 polymer ?
#
loop_
_entity_poly.entity_id
_entity_poly.type
_entity_poly.pdbx_seq_one_letter_code
_entity_poly.pdbx_strand_id
1 'polypeptide(L)'
;LHSVKADEEEVFRVVATDGHRLSRLSAELPVNAKNLTGVIIPRKTVIELRKILESKQSIVKIQISKNKIKFIIENIIITSKLLDGAFPDYERVIPDNNNKELIIDTKEFIDAVDRVSTLSSDRTKAIKFKLINSSLEISAENPDQGSAKENINVHYTGEELEIGFNSRYLLDISKQISG
;
A
#
# COMPACT_ATOMS: atom_id res chain seq x y z
N LEU A 1 9.00 -0.61 -11.49
CA LEU A 1 9.26 -2.03 -11.72
C LEU A 1 10.75 -2.25 -11.90
N HIS A 2 11.31 -3.25 -11.26
CA HIS A 2 12.72 -3.65 -11.43
C HIS A 2 12.93 -5.11 -11.00
N SER A 3 14.04 -5.70 -11.35
CA SER A 3 14.53 -6.89 -10.68
C SER A 3 15.49 -6.49 -9.57
N VAL A 4 15.51 -7.26 -8.50
CA VAL A 4 16.39 -7.04 -7.35
C VAL A 4 16.78 -8.38 -6.74
N LYS A 5 17.98 -8.46 -6.23
CA LYS A 5 18.43 -9.62 -5.48
C LYS A 5 17.81 -9.55 -4.06
N ALA A 6 16.99 -10.55 -3.74
CA ALA A 6 16.41 -10.72 -2.41
C ALA A 6 16.91 -12.09 -1.90
N ASP A 7 17.60 -12.06 -0.79
CA ASP A 7 18.34 -13.22 -0.27
C ASP A 7 19.30 -13.80 -1.32
N GLU A 8 19.11 -15.04 -1.76
CA GLU A 8 19.96 -15.69 -2.76
C GLU A 8 19.37 -15.65 -4.18
N GLU A 9 18.10 -15.19 -4.33
CA GLU A 9 17.38 -15.21 -5.60
C GLU A 9 17.11 -13.80 -6.13
N GLU A 10 17.01 -13.69 -7.46
CA GLU A 10 16.58 -12.47 -8.12
C GLU A 10 15.05 -12.50 -8.28
N VAL A 11 14.37 -11.48 -7.76
CA VAL A 11 12.92 -11.36 -7.78
C VAL A 11 12.46 -10.16 -8.61
N PHE A 12 11.26 -10.25 -9.14
CA PHE A 12 10.57 -9.13 -9.76
C PHE A 12 9.89 -8.29 -8.67
N ARG A 13 10.22 -7.00 -8.60
CA ARG A 13 9.68 -6.10 -7.57
C ARG A 13 8.93 -4.93 -8.16
N VAL A 14 7.78 -4.66 -7.55
CA VAL A 14 6.95 -3.50 -7.86
C VAL A 14 6.87 -2.65 -6.60
N VAL A 15 7.16 -1.37 -6.75
CA VAL A 15 7.08 -0.40 -5.64
C VAL A 15 6.28 0.81 -6.08
N ALA A 16 5.41 1.29 -5.21
CA ALA A 16 4.65 2.51 -5.41
C ALA A 16 4.68 3.36 -4.13
N THR A 17 4.87 4.66 -4.28
CA THR A 17 4.86 5.62 -3.17
C THR A 17 4.31 6.97 -3.62
N ASP A 18 3.69 7.68 -2.68
CA ASP A 18 3.25 9.08 -2.84
C ASP A 18 3.97 10.02 -1.84
N GLY A 19 5.05 9.51 -1.21
CA GLY A 19 5.83 10.23 -0.20
C GLY A 19 5.27 10.14 1.22
N HIS A 20 4.04 9.65 1.41
CA HIS A 20 3.41 9.46 2.70
C HIS A 20 3.19 7.99 3.05
N ARG A 21 3.07 7.16 2.05
CA ARG A 21 2.91 5.70 2.17
C ARG A 21 3.65 4.99 1.05
N LEU A 22 3.98 3.75 1.27
CA LEU A 22 4.70 2.91 0.32
C LEU A 22 4.05 1.54 0.26
N SER A 23 3.92 1.02 -0.96
CA SER A 23 3.55 -0.38 -1.19
C SER A 23 4.66 -1.08 -1.96
N ARG A 24 5.03 -2.28 -1.50
CA ARG A 24 6.04 -3.13 -2.13
C ARG A 24 5.48 -4.53 -2.32
N LEU A 25 5.60 -5.05 -3.53
CA LEU A 25 5.28 -6.43 -3.87
C LEU A 25 6.48 -7.07 -4.54
N SER A 26 6.82 -8.28 -4.14
CA SER A 26 7.80 -9.13 -4.83
C SER A 26 7.11 -10.38 -5.36
N ALA A 27 7.50 -10.80 -6.55
CA ALA A 27 7.02 -12.00 -7.21
C ALA A 27 8.20 -12.73 -7.86
N GLU A 28 7.98 -13.97 -8.26
CA GLU A 28 8.96 -14.70 -9.05
C GLU A 28 9.37 -13.90 -10.29
N LEU A 29 10.64 -14.02 -10.65
CA LEU A 29 11.17 -13.31 -11.79
C LEU A 29 10.61 -13.89 -13.09
N PRO A 30 9.88 -13.10 -13.89
CA PRO A 30 9.38 -13.59 -15.18
C PRO A 30 10.52 -13.99 -16.12
N VAL A 31 10.22 -14.90 -17.04
CA VAL A 31 11.16 -15.31 -18.09
C VAL A 31 11.70 -14.08 -18.84
N ASN A 32 13.02 -14.00 -19.01
CA ASN A 32 13.73 -12.90 -19.67
C ASN A 32 13.70 -11.55 -18.90
N ALA A 33 13.40 -11.54 -17.61
CA ALA A 33 13.41 -10.33 -16.78
C ALA A 33 14.67 -10.19 -15.90
N LYS A 34 15.69 -11.02 -16.09
CA LYS A 34 16.97 -10.88 -15.38
C LYS A 34 17.63 -9.53 -15.68
N ASN A 35 18.19 -8.92 -14.64
CA ASN A 35 18.85 -7.61 -14.70
C ASN A 35 17.93 -6.50 -15.27
N LEU A 36 16.63 -6.58 -15.01
CA LEU A 36 15.70 -5.54 -15.42
C LEU A 36 16.05 -4.22 -14.73
N THR A 37 16.57 -3.28 -15.50
CA THR A 37 16.80 -1.92 -15.02
C THR A 37 15.48 -1.29 -14.59
N GLY A 38 15.46 -0.61 -13.44
CA GLY A 38 14.27 0.01 -12.90
C GLY A 38 13.59 0.97 -13.89
N VAL A 39 12.28 0.82 -14.04
CA VAL A 39 11.45 1.71 -14.87
C VAL A 39 10.31 2.29 -14.07
N ILE A 40 9.97 3.56 -14.35
CA ILE A 40 8.91 4.29 -13.66
C ILE A 40 7.69 4.38 -14.58
N ILE A 41 6.57 3.83 -14.11
CA ILE A 41 5.30 3.80 -14.84
C ILE A 41 4.41 4.93 -14.33
N PRO A 42 3.80 5.74 -15.22
CA PRO A 42 2.84 6.75 -14.81
C PRO A 42 1.63 6.16 -14.08
N ARG A 43 1.20 6.80 -12.99
CA ARG A 43 0.02 6.38 -12.20
C ARG A 43 -1.22 6.16 -13.08
N LYS A 44 -1.45 7.02 -14.07
CA LYS A 44 -2.60 6.88 -14.98
C LYS A 44 -2.59 5.54 -15.73
N THR A 45 -1.42 5.11 -16.19
CA THR A 45 -1.26 3.81 -16.87
C THR A 45 -1.61 2.64 -15.94
N VAL A 46 -1.18 2.72 -14.68
CA VAL A 46 -1.47 1.69 -13.67
C VAL A 46 -2.98 1.63 -13.38
N ILE A 47 -3.67 2.77 -13.28
CA ILE A 47 -5.12 2.82 -13.08
C ILE A 47 -5.88 2.19 -14.24
N GLU A 48 -5.51 2.49 -15.48
CA GLU A 48 -6.16 1.88 -16.66
C GLU A 48 -5.88 0.37 -16.75
N LEU A 49 -4.65 -0.04 -16.45
CA LEU A 49 -4.29 -1.45 -16.40
C LEU A 49 -5.12 -2.21 -15.33
N ARG A 50 -5.27 -1.63 -14.15
CA ARG A 50 -6.06 -2.21 -13.06
C ARG A 50 -7.51 -2.47 -13.48
N LYS A 51 -8.18 -1.48 -14.11
CA LYS A 51 -9.58 -1.62 -14.58
C LYS A 51 -9.76 -2.81 -15.53
N ILE A 52 -8.77 -3.10 -16.36
CA ILE A 52 -8.82 -4.22 -17.30
C ILE A 52 -8.60 -5.54 -16.57
N LEU A 53 -7.69 -5.58 -15.60
CA LEU A 53 -7.33 -6.77 -14.85
C LEU A 53 -8.39 -7.19 -13.82
N GLU A 54 -9.13 -6.24 -13.23
CA GLU A 54 -10.21 -6.52 -12.27
C GLU A 54 -11.32 -7.43 -12.88
N SER A 55 -11.48 -7.40 -14.19
CA SER A 55 -12.50 -8.20 -14.88
C SER A 55 -11.95 -9.54 -15.44
N LYS A 56 -10.66 -9.81 -15.32
CA LYS A 56 -10.01 -10.93 -16.00
C LYS A 56 -8.82 -11.51 -15.22
N GLN A 57 -8.83 -12.82 -15.05
CA GLN A 57 -7.64 -13.57 -14.61
C GLN A 57 -6.81 -13.95 -15.84
N SER A 58 -6.04 -13.02 -16.36
CA SER A 58 -5.29 -13.21 -17.61
C SER A 58 -3.80 -13.01 -17.40
N ILE A 59 -3.01 -13.70 -18.21
CA ILE A 59 -1.56 -13.48 -18.28
C ILE A 59 -1.30 -12.11 -18.92
N VAL A 60 -0.49 -11.29 -18.27
CA VAL A 60 -0.06 -9.99 -18.78
C VAL A 60 1.34 -10.14 -19.38
N LYS A 61 1.45 -9.97 -20.69
CA LYS A 61 2.78 -9.88 -21.34
C LYS A 61 3.27 -8.43 -21.27
N ILE A 62 4.44 -8.25 -20.70
CA ILE A 62 5.08 -6.93 -20.54
C ILE A 62 6.26 -6.82 -21.50
N GLN A 63 6.33 -5.76 -22.29
CA GLN A 63 7.45 -5.42 -23.13
C GLN A 63 7.96 -4.03 -22.76
N ILE A 64 9.24 -3.92 -22.47
CA ILE A 64 9.89 -2.67 -22.06
C ILE A 64 10.92 -2.27 -23.10
N SER A 65 10.91 -1.01 -23.48
CA SER A 65 11.91 -0.37 -24.33
C SER A 65 12.54 0.82 -23.59
N LYS A 66 13.48 1.50 -24.19
CA LYS A 66 14.22 2.64 -23.55
C LYS A 66 13.29 3.67 -22.89
N ASN A 67 12.14 3.98 -23.50
CA ASN A 67 11.24 5.05 -23.04
C ASN A 67 9.75 4.68 -23.03
N LYS A 68 9.42 3.43 -23.31
CA LYS A 68 8.04 2.95 -23.36
C LYS A 68 7.88 1.60 -22.71
N ILE A 69 6.70 1.37 -22.17
CA ILE A 69 6.24 0.07 -21.70
C ILE A 69 4.95 -0.30 -22.44
N LYS A 70 4.82 -1.56 -22.80
CA LYS A 70 3.63 -2.13 -23.45
C LYS A 70 3.13 -3.31 -22.62
N PHE A 71 1.84 -3.29 -22.33
CA PHE A 71 1.11 -4.38 -21.71
C PHE A 71 0.19 -5.01 -22.75
N ILE A 72 0.24 -6.33 -22.89
CA ILE A 72 -0.60 -7.10 -23.78
C ILE A 72 -1.41 -8.08 -22.94
N ILE A 73 -2.72 -7.96 -23.01
CA ILE A 73 -3.69 -8.76 -22.26
C ILE A 73 -4.72 -9.25 -23.27
N GLU A 74 -4.63 -10.51 -23.69
CA GLU A 74 -5.46 -11.06 -24.76
C GLU A 74 -5.38 -10.19 -26.04
N ASN A 75 -6.51 -9.59 -26.45
CA ASN A 75 -6.63 -8.69 -27.60
C ASN A 75 -6.44 -7.21 -27.27
N ILE A 76 -6.14 -6.87 -26.00
CA ILE A 76 -5.96 -5.48 -25.56
C ILE A 76 -4.48 -5.16 -25.47
N ILE A 77 -4.09 -4.02 -26.03
CA ILE A 77 -2.73 -3.50 -25.97
C ILE A 77 -2.75 -2.10 -25.36
N ILE A 78 -2.02 -1.94 -24.25
CA ILE A 78 -1.78 -0.63 -23.63
C ILE A 78 -0.32 -0.29 -23.84
N THR A 79 -0.04 0.89 -24.40
CA THR A 79 1.33 1.41 -24.52
C THR A 79 1.41 2.74 -23.77
N SER A 80 2.42 2.88 -22.92
CA SER A 80 2.69 4.09 -22.17
C SER A 80 4.13 4.55 -22.31
N LYS A 81 4.35 5.85 -22.27
CA LYS A 81 5.67 6.41 -22.07
C LYS A 81 6.09 6.19 -20.61
N LEU A 82 7.35 5.84 -20.39
CA LEU A 82 7.95 5.78 -19.06
C LEU A 82 8.24 7.21 -18.57
N LEU A 83 8.26 7.38 -17.25
CA LEU A 83 8.70 8.64 -16.64
C LEU A 83 10.23 8.65 -16.57
N ASP A 84 10.80 9.77 -16.98
CA ASP A 84 12.22 10.02 -16.84
C ASP A 84 12.54 10.43 -15.38
N GLY A 85 13.67 9.99 -14.86
CA GLY A 85 14.13 10.31 -13.51
C GLY A 85 14.55 9.06 -12.70
N ALA A 86 15.04 9.31 -11.49
CA ALA A 86 15.37 8.27 -10.54
C ALA A 86 14.19 8.03 -9.59
N PHE A 87 13.83 6.75 -9.38
CA PHE A 87 12.89 6.40 -8.33
C PHE A 87 13.58 6.59 -6.97
N PRO A 88 12.89 7.10 -5.93
CA PRO A 88 13.47 7.25 -4.60
C PRO A 88 14.07 5.94 -4.08
N ASP A 89 15.15 6.05 -3.30
CA ASP A 89 15.71 4.92 -2.57
C ASP A 89 14.74 4.50 -1.45
N TYR A 90 13.79 3.66 -1.83
CA TYR A 90 12.67 3.27 -0.98
C TYR A 90 13.09 2.33 0.16
N GLU A 91 14.21 1.64 0.04
CA GLU A 91 14.67 0.72 1.07
C GLU A 91 15.04 1.47 2.36
N ARG A 92 15.54 2.69 2.23
CA ARG A 92 15.88 3.54 3.38
C ARG A 92 14.69 4.04 4.19
N VAL A 93 13.49 4.02 3.62
CA VAL A 93 12.28 4.50 4.32
C VAL A 93 11.45 3.37 4.93
N ILE A 94 11.82 2.12 4.66
CA ILE A 94 11.20 0.95 5.28
C ILE A 94 11.87 0.71 6.64
N PRO A 95 11.13 0.76 7.75
CA PRO A 95 11.71 0.53 9.07
C PRO A 95 12.16 -0.93 9.25
N ASP A 96 13.37 -1.13 9.77
CA ASP A 96 13.95 -2.46 9.94
C ASP A 96 13.71 -3.08 11.32
N ASN A 97 13.36 -2.27 12.33
CA ASN A 97 13.29 -2.69 13.73
C ASN A 97 11.87 -2.61 14.31
N ASN A 98 10.88 -3.11 13.58
CA ASN A 98 9.49 -3.16 14.04
C ASN A 98 9.29 -4.35 15.00
N ASN A 99 9.44 -4.11 16.29
CA ASN A 99 9.28 -5.12 17.35
C ASN A 99 7.92 -5.05 18.08
N LYS A 100 7.06 -4.12 17.69
CA LYS A 100 5.71 -3.97 18.26
C LYS A 100 4.69 -4.51 17.26
N GLU A 101 4.25 -5.73 17.51
CA GLU A 101 3.29 -6.42 16.63
C GLU A 101 1.88 -6.30 17.18
N LEU A 102 0.96 -5.89 16.32
CA LEU A 102 -0.46 -5.79 16.57
C LEU A 102 -1.20 -6.75 15.62
N ILE A 103 -1.91 -7.72 16.18
CA ILE A 103 -2.77 -8.63 15.40
C ILE A 103 -4.23 -8.26 15.65
N ILE A 104 -4.98 -8.08 14.56
CA ILE A 104 -6.34 -7.59 14.57
C ILE A 104 -7.14 -8.22 13.43
N ASP A 105 -8.45 -8.45 13.66
CA ASP A 105 -9.37 -8.83 12.58
C ASP A 105 -9.51 -7.70 11.57
N THR A 106 -9.31 -8.00 10.29
CA THR A 106 -9.30 -7.01 9.22
C THR A 106 -10.65 -6.30 9.07
N LYS A 107 -11.75 -7.04 9.20
CA LYS A 107 -13.09 -6.47 9.04
C LYS A 107 -13.45 -5.56 10.21
N GLU A 108 -13.21 -6.02 11.44
CA GLU A 108 -13.45 -5.23 12.66
C GLU A 108 -12.65 -3.93 12.62
N PHE A 109 -11.39 -4.00 12.19
CA PHE A 109 -10.52 -2.83 12.02
C PHE A 109 -11.05 -1.84 10.99
N ILE A 110 -11.41 -2.32 9.78
CA ILE A 110 -11.96 -1.46 8.72
C ILE A 110 -13.23 -0.76 9.20
N ASP A 111 -14.15 -1.52 9.80
CA ASP A 111 -15.43 -1.00 10.25
C ASP A 111 -15.26 0.06 11.35
N ALA A 112 -14.35 -0.17 12.31
CA ALA A 112 -14.06 0.79 13.38
C ALA A 112 -13.38 2.07 12.85
N VAL A 113 -12.37 1.93 12.00
CA VAL A 113 -11.69 3.08 11.37
C VAL A 113 -12.68 3.90 10.53
N ASP A 114 -13.56 3.24 9.76
CA ASP A 114 -14.56 3.92 8.93
C ASP A 114 -15.52 4.74 9.80
N ARG A 115 -16.09 4.13 10.85
CA ARG A 115 -17.01 4.84 11.77
C ARG A 115 -16.36 6.03 12.45
N VAL A 116 -15.17 5.85 13.04
CA VAL A 116 -14.47 6.93 13.73
C VAL A 116 -14.04 8.04 12.78
N SER A 117 -13.63 7.68 11.57
CA SER A 117 -13.16 8.64 10.56
C SER A 117 -14.23 9.61 10.08
N THR A 118 -15.52 9.31 10.28
CA THR A 118 -16.63 10.22 9.92
C THR A 118 -16.55 11.55 10.64
N LEU A 119 -16.02 11.57 11.86
CA LEU A 119 -15.81 12.80 12.66
C LEU A 119 -14.37 13.32 12.57
N SER A 120 -13.53 12.76 11.72
CA SER A 120 -12.21 13.32 11.46
C SER A 120 -12.30 14.59 10.63
N SER A 121 -11.38 15.54 10.87
CA SER A 121 -11.29 16.75 10.04
C SER A 121 -11.14 16.41 8.55
N ASP A 122 -11.92 17.05 7.69
CA ASP A 122 -11.87 16.87 6.24
C ASP A 122 -10.49 17.16 5.64
N ARG A 123 -9.75 18.07 6.26
CA ARG A 123 -8.44 18.49 5.82
C ARG A 123 -7.35 17.45 6.08
N THR A 124 -7.34 16.85 7.26
CA THR A 124 -6.25 15.98 7.72
C THR A 124 -6.59 14.51 7.64
N LYS A 125 -7.87 14.16 7.76
CA LYS A 125 -8.36 12.78 7.96
C LYS A 125 -7.60 12.05 9.08
N ALA A 126 -7.16 12.83 10.08
CA ALA A 126 -6.37 12.31 11.18
C ALA A 126 -7.24 11.54 12.17
N ILE A 127 -6.77 10.37 12.52
CA ILE A 127 -7.28 9.56 13.63
C ILE A 127 -6.10 9.17 14.54
N LYS A 128 -6.40 8.95 15.80
CA LYS A 128 -5.41 8.56 16.78
C LYS A 128 -5.67 7.15 17.26
N PHE A 129 -4.62 6.36 17.33
CA PHE A 129 -4.58 5.03 17.94
C PHE A 129 -3.92 5.11 19.30
N LYS A 130 -4.53 4.48 20.29
CA LYS A 130 -3.93 4.23 21.58
C LYS A 130 -4.02 2.74 21.90
N LEU A 131 -2.88 2.10 22.04
CA LEU A 131 -2.74 0.69 22.36
C LEU A 131 -2.43 0.52 23.83
N ILE A 132 -3.30 -0.18 24.54
CA ILE A 132 -3.15 -0.50 25.96
C ILE A 132 -3.67 -1.92 26.21
N ASN A 133 -2.83 -2.80 26.74
CA ASN A 133 -3.26 -4.10 27.27
C ASN A 133 -4.26 -4.88 26.39
N SER A 134 -3.92 -5.19 25.17
CA SER A 134 -4.79 -5.92 24.23
C SER A 134 -6.06 -5.16 23.81
N SER A 135 -6.10 -3.85 23.97
CA SER A 135 -7.15 -2.97 23.47
C SER A 135 -6.58 -1.90 22.54
N LEU A 136 -7.21 -1.69 21.42
CA LEU A 136 -6.94 -0.56 20.54
C LEU A 136 -8.09 0.44 20.65
N GLU A 137 -7.79 1.60 21.20
CA GLU A 137 -8.66 2.75 21.14
C GLU A 137 -8.38 3.55 19.89
N ILE A 138 -9.40 3.76 19.07
CA ILE A 138 -9.38 4.60 17.88
C ILE A 138 -10.18 5.85 18.17
N SER A 139 -9.60 7.04 17.98
CA SER A 139 -10.29 8.31 18.25
C SER A 139 -10.07 9.33 17.15
N ALA A 140 -11.06 10.21 16.97
CA ALA A 140 -11.00 11.38 16.12
C ALA A 140 -11.64 12.57 16.82
N GLU A 141 -11.09 13.75 16.60
CA GLU A 141 -11.61 15.01 17.13
C GLU A 141 -11.76 16.02 16.00
N ASN A 142 -12.91 16.68 15.96
CA ASN A 142 -13.18 17.79 15.06
C ASN A 142 -13.80 18.93 15.90
N PRO A 143 -13.14 20.08 15.99
CA PRO A 143 -13.63 21.21 16.82
C PRO A 143 -15.05 21.65 16.49
N ASP A 144 -15.47 21.48 15.23
CA ASP A 144 -16.77 21.94 14.74
C ASP A 144 -17.88 20.87 14.84
N GLN A 145 -17.49 19.58 14.86
CA GLN A 145 -18.43 18.47 14.75
C GLN A 145 -18.45 17.53 15.97
N GLY A 146 -17.47 17.66 16.86
CA GLY A 146 -17.35 16.84 18.06
C GLY A 146 -16.27 15.76 17.96
N SER A 147 -16.42 14.69 18.73
CA SER A 147 -15.43 13.61 18.80
C SER A 147 -16.07 12.23 18.66
N ALA A 148 -15.31 11.29 18.11
CA ALA A 148 -15.65 9.88 18.07
C ALA A 148 -14.55 9.06 18.75
N LYS A 149 -14.96 8.00 19.42
CA LYS A 149 -14.05 7.07 20.08
C LYS A 149 -14.62 5.66 20.04
N GLU A 150 -13.80 4.71 19.69
CA GLU A 150 -14.16 3.30 19.65
C GLU A 150 -13.02 2.44 20.21
N ASN A 151 -13.35 1.36 20.90
CA ASN A 151 -12.39 0.41 21.43
C ASN A 151 -12.66 -0.96 20.80
N ILE A 152 -11.61 -1.58 20.30
CA ILE A 152 -11.65 -2.93 19.74
C ILE A 152 -10.62 -3.82 20.42
N ASN A 153 -10.94 -5.11 20.54
CA ASN A 153 -10.04 -6.08 21.13
C ASN A 153 -8.97 -6.48 20.10
N VAL A 154 -7.73 -6.53 20.56
CA VAL A 154 -6.59 -6.86 19.71
C VAL A 154 -5.62 -7.76 20.45
N HIS A 155 -4.77 -8.46 19.69
CA HIS A 155 -3.65 -9.14 20.30
C HIS A 155 -2.41 -8.22 20.25
N TYR A 156 -2.05 -7.70 21.42
CA TYR A 156 -0.90 -6.81 21.57
C TYR A 156 -0.24 -7.03 22.95
N THR A 157 1.06 -7.24 22.95
CA THR A 157 1.85 -7.49 24.18
C THR A 157 2.94 -6.45 24.41
N GLY A 158 2.99 -5.40 23.60
CA GLY A 158 3.97 -4.33 23.72
C GLY A 158 3.62 -3.30 24.77
N GLU A 159 4.51 -2.34 24.94
CA GLU A 159 4.28 -1.15 25.79
C GLU A 159 3.15 -0.29 25.24
N GLU A 160 2.55 0.54 26.12
CA GLU A 160 1.57 1.53 25.70
C GLU A 160 2.13 2.37 24.54
N LEU A 161 1.32 2.53 23.49
CA LEU A 161 1.70 3.26 22.29
C LEU A 161 0.56 4.19 21.86
N GLU A 162 0.90 5.43 21.60
CA GLU A 162 -0.01 6.40 21.00
C GLU A 162 0.57 6.90 19.67
N ILE A 163 -0.23 6.82 18.58
CA ILE A 163 0.22 7.18 17.24
C ILE A 163 -0.94 7.69 16.36
N GLY A 164 -0.66 8.70 15.55
CA GLY A 164 -1.62 9.28 14.61
C GLY A 164 -1.47 8.74 13.18
N PHE A 165 -2.60 8.53 12.53
CA PHE A 165 -2.65 8.09 11.14
C PHE A 165 -3.64 8.91 10.31
N ASN A 166 -3.44 8.92 9.00
CA ASN A 166 -4.48 9.30 8.06
C ASN A 166 -5.41 8.10 7.82
N SER A 167 -6.67 8.22 8.21
CA SER A 167 -7.66 7.13 8.12
C SER A 167 -7.86 6.60 6.71
N ARG A 168 -7.79 7.48 5.69
CA ARG A 168 -7.90 7.08 4.28
C ARG A 168 -6.79 6.12 3.87
N TYR A 169 -5.55 6.35 4.34
CA TYR A 169 -4.43 5.48 4.00
C TYR A 169 -4.59 4.09 4.62
N LEU A 170 -5.09 4.03 5.85
CA LEU A 170 -5.39 2.77 6.52
C LEU A 170 -6.50 2.01 5.80
N LEU A 171 -7.61 2.68 5.48
CA LEU A 171 -8.73 2.06 4.76
C LEU A 171 -8.35 1.58 3.35
N ASP A 172 -7.54 2.37 2.64
CA ASP A 172 -7.07 2.01 1.30
C ASP A 172 -6.26 0.71 1.30
N ILE A 173 -5.36 0.53 2.28
CA ILE A 173 -4.53 -0.68 2.34
C ILE A 173 -5.30 -1.86 2.91
N SER A 174 -6.08 -1.66 3.97
CA SER A 174 -6.81 -2.74 4.63
C SER A 174 -7.82 -3.41 3.71
N LYS A 175 -8.45 -2.65 2.81
CA LYS A 175 -9.37 -3.17 1.77
C LYS A 175 -8.68 -4.03 0.70
N GLN A 176 -7.36 -4.06 0.64
CA GLN A 176 -6.59 -4.91 -0.27
C GLN A 176 -6.12 -6.21 0.41
N ILE A 177 -6.28 -6.32 1.72
CA ILE A 177 -5.90 -7.51 2.48
C ILE A 177 -7.10 -8.45 2.47
N SER A 178 -6.94 -9.59 1.84
CA SER A 178 -7.85 -10.73 1.94
C SER A 178 -7.28 -11.69 2.98
N GLY A 179 -7.80 -11.67 4.18
CA GLY A 179 -7.46 -12.58 5.26
C GLY A 179 -8.55 -13.60 5.49
#